data_8503654d6c55b6930be4b0be77a0d80e
#
_entry.id   8503654d6c55b6930be4b0be77a0d80e
#
_cell.length_a   1.000
_cell.length_b   1.000
_cell.length_c   1.000
_cell.angle_alpha   90.00
_cell.angle_beta   90.00
_cell.angle_gamma   90.00
#
_symmetry.space_group_name_H-M   'P 1'
#
loop_
_entity.id
_entity.type
_entity.pdbx_description
1 polymer ?
#
loop_
_entity_poly.entity_id
_entity_poly.type
_entity_poly.pdbx_seq_one_letter_code
_entity_poly.pdbx_strand_id
1 'polypeptide(L)'
;MTIVSLADWLASRWIVTHDPTVDEISDLFALVDRSLRDAAIPQLSADGQLAMSHNAALGLATLALGAEGFRLGRERAHERAILSLRDTAGVDGKTVDLLDAVRRKRNQISYEHAGTTSAAEAQELRRVVAALRRDVVRWLKKKHPTLVPPDLTV
;
A
#
# COMPACT_ATOMS: atom_id res chain seq x y z
N MET A 1 -14.36 19.51 -9.04
CA MET A 1 -13.83 18.57 -8.04
C MET A 1 -12.45 18.99 -7.63
N THR A 2 -12.28 19.32 -6.38
CA THR A 2 -11.01 19.80 -5.88
C THR A 2 -10.10 18.59 -5.65
N ILE A 3 -8.97 18.57 -6.36
CA ILE A 3 -7.95 17.54 -6.12
C ILE A 3 -7.20 17.98 -4.86
N VAL A 4 -7.32 17.19 -3.79
CA VAL A 4 -6.61 17.47 -2.54
C VAL A 4 -5.17 17.02 -2.69
N SER A 5 -4.23 17.96 -2.66
CA SER A 5 -2.81 17.69 -2.82
C SER A 5 -2.17 17.26 -1.49
N LEU A 6 -0.94 16.72 -1.56
CA LEU A 6 -0.15 16.42 -0.36
C LEU A 6 0.12 17.69 0.48
N ALA A 7 0.24 18.86 -0.17
CA ALA A 7 0.37 20.12 0.54
C ALA A 7 -0.86 20.42 1.40
N ASP A 8 -2.06 20.17 0.88
CA ASP A 8 -3.30 20.32 1.62
C ASP A 8 -3.37 19.33 2.80
N TRP A 9 -2.92 18.10 2.59
CA TRP A 9 -2.85 17.09 3.63
C TRP A 9 -1.89 17.47 4.75
N LEU A 10 -0.77 18.07 4.39
CA LEU A 10 0.21 18.56 5.37
C LEU A 10 -0.40 19.70 6.20
N ALA A 11 -1.08 20.67 5.55
CA ALA A 11 -1.75 21.77 6.22
C ALA A 11 -2.84 21.29 7.18
N SER A 12 -3.55 20.22 6.81
CA SER A 12 -4.61 19.60 7.63
C SER A 12 -4.07 18.62 8.68
N ARG A 13 -2.75 18.42 8.74
CA ARG A 13 -2.08 17.48 9.63
C ARG A 13 -2.49 16.02 9.44
N TRP A 14 -2.97 15.68 8.25
CA TRP A 14 -3.21 14.28 7.87
C TRP A 14 -1.90 13.54 7.65
N ILE A 15 -0.90 14.28 7.21
CA ILE A 15 0.48 13.82 7.11
C ILE A 15 1.39 14.81 7.81
N VAL A 16 2.56 14.35 8.19
CA VAL A 16 3.60 15.19 8.79
C VAL A 16 4.90 14.97 8.02
N THR A 17 5.80 15.94 8.10
CA THR A 17 7.11 15.81 7.46
C THR A 17 7.91 14.68 8.10
N HIS A 18 8.68 13.98 7.30
CA HIS A 18 9.51 12.86 7.71
C HIS A 18 10.76 12.81 6.86
N ASP A 19 11.88 12.49 7.48
CA ASP A 19 13.16 12.34 6.77
C ASP A 19 13.39 10.86 6.48
N PRO A 20 13.18 10.41 5.23
CA PRO A 20 13.25 8.99 4.92
C PRO A 20 14.69 8.49 4.87
N THR A 21 14.89 7.22 5.23
CA THR A 21 16.19 6.55 5.12
C THR A 21 16.08 5.32 4.22
N VAL A 22 17.20 4.91 3.64
CA VAL A 22 17.25 3.68 2.83
C VAL A 22 16.84 2.47 3.67
N ASP A 23 17.24 2.43 4.94
CA ASP A 23 16.89 1.31 5.82
C ASP A 23 15.39 1.20 6.05
N GLU A 24 14.68 2.32 6.25
CA GLU A 24 13.22 2.32 6.35
C GLU A 24 12.57 1.77 5.09
N ILE A 25 13.03 2.22 3.94
CA ILE A 25 12.49 1.77 2.64
C ILE A 25 12.76 0.27 2.47
N SER A 26 13.96 -0.18 2.83
CA SER A 26 14.32 -1.60 2.77
C SER A 26 13.43 -2.46 3.67
N ASP A 27 13.19 -2.02 4.90
CA ASP A 27 12.34 -2.73 5.86
C ASP A 27 10.90 -2.82 5.37
N LEU A 28 10.38 -1.75 4.75
CA LEU A 28 9.04 -1.75 4.19
C LEU A 28 8.92 -2.70 2.99
N PHE A 29 9.92 -2.75 2.11
CA PHE A 29 9.93 -3.74 1.03
C PHE A 29 9.99 -5.17 1.57
N ALA A 30 10.75 -5.42 2.63
CA ALA A 30 10.79 -6.74 3.27
C ALA A 30 9.41 -7.14 3.81
N LEU A 31 8.69 -6.20 4.43
CA LEU A 31 7.31 -6.42 4.89
C LEU A 31 6.38 -6.72 3.71
N VAL A 32 6.46 -5.93 2.64
CA VAL A 32 5.65 -6.11 1.43
C VAL A 32 5.89 -7.50 0.84
N ASP A 33 7.15 -7.89 0.66
CA ASP A 33 7.51 -9.18 0.05
C ASP A 33 7.06 -10.35 0.93
N ARG A 34 7.21 -10.25 2.24
CA ARG A 34 6.71 -11.27 3.16
C ARG A 34 5.19 -11.40 3.08
N SER A 35 4.49 -10.28 3.09
CA SER A 35 3.02 -10.27 3.00
C SER A 35 2.52 -10.87 1.68
N LEU A 36 3.19 -10.58 0.56
CA LEU A 36 2.84 -11.18 -0.73
C LEU A 36 3.13 -12.70 -0.77
N ARG A 37 4.22 -13.15 -0.14
CA ARG A 37 4.48 -14.59 -0.02
C ARG A 37 3.41 -15.26 0.84
N ASP A 38 3.04 -14.65 1.96
CA ASP A 38 2.00 -15.19 2.83
C ASP A 38 0.65 -15.26 2.12
N ALA A 39 0.32 -14.24 1.31
CA ALA A 39 -0.90 -14.22 0.51
C ALA A 39 -0.98 -15.36 -0.50
N ALA A 40 0.15 -15.96 -0.87
CA ALA A 40 0.22 -17.08 -1.81
C ALA A 40 0.11 -18.46 -1.14
N ILE A 41 0.07 -18.54 0.20
CA ILE A 41 -0.01 -19.80 0.93
C ILE A 41 -1.38 -20.45 0.69
N PRO A 42 -1.43 -21.66 0.08
CA PRO A 42 -2.71 -22.28 -0.30
C PRO A 42 -3.59 -22.63 0.91
N GLN A 43 -2.98 -22.91 2.06
CA GLN A 43 -3.67 -23.30 3.29
C GLN A 43 -4.35 -22.12 3.99
N LEU A 44 -3.99 -20.89 3.63
CA LEU A 44 -4.64 -19.70 4.16
C LEU A 44 -6.05 -19.59 3.57
N SER A 45 -7.01 -19.15 4.38
CA SER A 45 -8.36 -18.85 3.86
C SER A 45 -8.29 -17.72 2.82
N ALA A 46 -9.31 -17.64 1.97
CA ALA A 46 -9.39 -16.52 1.01
C ALA A 46 -9.42 -15.17 1.73
N ASP A 47 -10.11 -15.06 2.87
CA ASP A 47 -10.08 -13.86 3.71
C ASP A 47 -8.66 -13.54 4.19
N GLY A 48 -7.92 -14.55 4.62
CA GLY A 48 -6.54 -14.40 5.08
C GLY A 48 -5.60 -13.98 3.95
N GLN A 49 -5.75 -14.58 2.77
CA GLN A 49 -4.96 -14.21 1.59
C GLN A 49 -5.24 -12.76 1.16
N LEU A 50 -6.51 -12.36 1.17
CA LEU A 50 -6.92 -10.99 0.87
C LEU A 50 -6.28 -10.01 1.86
N ALA A 51 -6.31 -10.34 3.15
CA ALA A 51 -5.74 -9.52 4.20
C ALA A 51 -4.22 -9.33 4.02
N MET A 52 -3.50 -10.40 3.66
CA MET A 52 -2.06 -10.31 3.44
C MET A 52 -1.72 -9.45 2.22
N SER A 53 -2.45 -9.60 1.12
CA SER A 53 -2.26 -8.75 -0.06
C SER A 53 -2.53 -7.28 0.25
N HIS A 54 -3.57 -7.01 1.03
CA HIS A 54 -3.89 -5.64 1.44
C HIS A 54 -2.81 -5.05 2.35
N ASN A 55 -2.24 -5.85 3.25
CA ASN A 55 -1.10 -5.42 4.08
C ASN A 55 0.10 -5.01 3.21
N ALA A 56 0.36 -5.76 2.15
CA ALA A 56 1.41 -5.41 1.20
C ALA A 56 1.12 -4.06 0.51
N ALA A 57 -0.12 -3.82 0.12
CA ALA A 57 -0.52 -2.54 -0.47
C ALA A 57 -0.33 -1.38 0.50
N LEU A 58 -0.68 -1.56 1.77
CA LEU A 58 -0.44 -0.56 2.81
C LEU A 58 1.05 -0.27 2.99
N GLY A 59 1.89 -1.30 2.95
CA GLY A 59 3.34 -1.15 3.02
C GLY A 59 3.89 -0.33 1.85
N LEU A 60 3.41 -0.62 0.64
CA LEU A 60 3.81 0.14 -0.56
C LEU A 60 3.37 1.60 -0.49
N ALA A 61 2.15 1.84 -0.01
CA ALA A 61 1.63 3.20 0.16
C ALA A 61 2.44 4.00 1.17
N THR A 62 2.75 3.38 2.30
CA THR A 62 3.56 3.98 3.37
C THR A 62 4.97 4.30 2.88
N LEU A 63 5.57 3.37 2.14
CA LEU A 63 6.88 3.50 1.53
C LEU A 63 6.93 4.66 0.54
N ALA A 64 5.94 4.76 -0.35
CA ALA A 64 5.88 5.82 -1.34
C ALA A 64 5.71 7.19 -0.68
N LEU A 65 4.85 7.28 0.34
CA LEU A 65 4.66 8.51 1.09
C LEU A 65 5.96 8.91 1.83
N GLY A 66 6.64 7.93 2.44
CA GLY A 66 7.93 8.13 3.10
C GLY A 66 8.99 8.65 2.15
N ALA A 67 9.07 8.09 0.95
CA ALA A 67 10.03 8.54 -0.07
C ALA A 67 9.79 10.01 -0.47
N GLU A 68 8.53 10.46 -0.46
CA GLU A 68 8.19 11.86 -0.71
C GLU A 68 8.45 12.79 0.49
N GLY A 69 8.91 12.25 1.61
CA GLY A 69 9.26 13.04 2.80
C GLY A 69 8.14 13.21 3.79
N PHE A 70 7.17 12.30 3.81
CA PHE A 70 6.01 12.38 4.70
C PHE A 70 5.72 11.07 5.40
N ARG A 71 5.00 11.16 6.50
CA ARG A 71 4.41 10.01 7.16
C ARG A 71 2.98 10.35 7.58
N LEU A 72 2.18 9.31 7.78
CA LEU A 72 0.78 9.48 8.13
C LEU A 72 0.62 9.94 9.58
N GLY A 73 -0.39 10.78 9.81
CA GLY A 73 -0.92 11.03 11.14
C GLY A 73 -1.65 9.79 11.66
N ARG A 74 -2.12 9.85 12.90
CA ARG A 74 -2.74 8.70 13.57
C ARG A 74 -4.14 8.38 13.09
N GLU A 75 -4.90 9.41 12.68
CA GLU A 75 -6.30 9.25 12.29
C GLU A 75 -6.42 8.74 10.86
N ARG A 76 -7.28 7.73 10.66
CA ARG A 76 -7.58 7.17 9.33
C ARG A 76 -6.34 6.79 8.53
N ALA A 77 -5.31 6.27 9.22
CA ALA A 77 -4.01 6.02 8.59
C ALA A 77 -4.12 5.09 7.40
N HIS A 78 -4.85 3.98 7.51
CA HIS A 78 -4.99 3.01 6.41
C HIS A 78 -5.72 3.58 5.21
N GLU A 79 -6.82 4.32 5.45
CA GLU A 79 -7.57 4.99 4.38
C GLU A 79 -6.69 5.99 3.65
N ARG A 80 -6.03 6.86 4.39
CA ARG A 80 -5.20 7.91 3.83
C ARG A 80 -3.95 7.37 3.16
N ALA A 81 -3.38 6.28 3.69
CA ALA A 81 -2.27 5.61 3.01
C ALA A 81 -2.64 5.21 1.58
N ILE A 82 -3.75 4.50 1.44
CA ILE A 82 -4.22 4.05 0.13
C ILE A 82 -4.50 5.24 -0.79
N LEU A 83 -5.22 6.25 -0.30
CA LEU A 83 -5.57 7.43 -1.11
C LEU A 83 -4.33 8.22 -1.54
N SER A 84 -3.27 8.25 -0.74
CA SER A 84 -2.05 8.98 -1.05
C SER A 84 -1.30 8.44 -2.26
N LEU A 85 -1.54 7.20 -2.65
CA LEU A 85 -0.86 6.58 -3.80
C LEU A 85 -1.06 7.36 -5.11
N ARG A 86 -2.16 8.07 -5.26
CA ARG A 86 -2.41 8.92 -6.43
C ARG A 86 -1.43 10.08 -6.51
N ASP A 87 -1.07 10.64 -5.36
CA ASP A 87 -0.24 11.85 -5.26
C ASP A 87 1.24 11.56 -5.04
N THR A 88 1.59 10.30 -4.86
CA THR A 88 2.98 9.86 -4.71
C THR A 88 3.46 9.13 -5.96
N ALA A 89 3.22 7.83 -6.05
CA ALA A 89 3.66 7.00 -7.17
C ALA A 89 2.79 7.13 -8.43
N GLY A 90 1.78 7.99 -8.41
CA GLY A 90 0.93 8.23 -9.57
C GLY A 90 0.05 7.04 -9.92
N VAL A 91 -0.38 6.28 -8.92
CA VAL A 91 -1.24 5.11 -9.13
C VAL A 91 -2.60 5.56 -9.63
N ASP A 92 -3.13 4.86 -10.64
CA ASP A 92 -4.39 5.24 -11.26
C ASP A 92 -5.57 5.16 -10.27
N GLY A 93 -6.59 5.98 -10.50
CA GLY A 93 -7.76 6.06 -9.62
C GLY A 93 -8.50 4.74 -9.50
N LYS A 94 -8.52 3.94 -10.56
CA LYS A 94 -9.19 2.64 -10.57
C LYS A 94 -8.53 1.65 -9.60
N THR A 95 -7.21 1.61 -9.57
CA THR A 95 -6.46 0.77 -8.63
C THR A 95 -6.64 1.26 -7.20
N VAL A 96 -6.56 2.58 -6.98
CA VAL A 96 -6.79 3.16 -5.65
C VAL A 96 -8.19 2.85 -5.14
N ASP A 97 -9.21 2.98 -6.00
CA ASP A 97 -10.60 2.69 -5.63
C ASP A 97 -10.78 1.22 -5.27
N LEU A 98 -10.14 0.30 -6.01
CA LEU A 98 -10.17 -1.12 -5.69
C LEU A 98 -9.55 -1.39 -4.31
N LEU A 99 -8.38 -0.83 -4.04
CA LEU A 99 -7.69 -1.01 -2.76
C LEU A 99 -8.52 -0.44 -1.61
N ASP A 100 -9.15 0.71 -1.81
CA ASP A 100 -10.01 1.31 -0.79
C ASP A 100 -11.27 0.48 -0.53
N ALA A 101 -11.87 -0.08 -1.57
CA ALA A 101 -13.00 -0.99 -1.44
C ALA A 101 -12.62 -2.24 -0.64
N VAL A 102 -11.43 -2.79 -0.87
CA VAL A 102 -10.91 -3.94 -0.10
C VAL A 102 -10.69 -3.54 1.36
N ARG A 103 -10.16 -2.36 1.62
CA ARG A 103 -9.98 -1.86 2.98
C ARG A 103 -11.31 -1.86 3.75
N ARG A 104 -12.36 -1.33 3.12
CA ARG A 104 -13.71 -1.30 3.72
C ARG A 104 -14.25 -2.70 3.95
N LYS A 105 -14.08 -3.59 2.98
CA LYS A 105 -14.50 -4.99 3.11
C LYS A 105 -13.77 -5.69 4.27
N ARG A 106 -12.46 -5.47 4.42
CA ARG A 106 -11.68 -6.05 5.53
C ARG A 106 -12.20 -5.63 6.90
N ASN A 107 -12.60 -4.37 7.05
CA ASN A 107 -13.16 -3.89 8.31
C ASN A 107 -14.46 -4.59 8.68
N GLN A 108 -15.21 -5.08 7.69
CA GLN A 108 -16.47 -5.82 7.89
C GLN A 108 -16.25 -7.31 8.15
N ILE A 109 -15.20 -7.91 7.59
CA ILE A 109 -14.93 -9.35 7.66
C ILE A 109 -14.70 -9.83 9.10
N SER A 110 -14.16 -9.00 9.99
CA SER A 110 -13.70 -9.41 11.31
C SER A 110 -14.78 -10.04 12.21
N TYR A 111 -16.07 -9.65 12.05
CA TYR A 111 -17.14 -10.08 12.94
C TYR A 111 -18.40 -10.56 12.23
N GLU A 112 -18.78 -9.92 11.12
CA GLU A 112 -20.11 -10.13 10.53
C GLU A 112 -20.09 -10.86 9.20
N HIS A 113 -18.96 -10.85 8.48
CA HIS A 113 -18.88 -11.29 7.09
C HIS A 113 -17.72 -12.24 6.81
N ALA A 114 -17.27 -13.02 7.80
CA ALA A 114 -16.21 -14.02 7.59
C ALA A 114 -16.63 -15.01 6.50
N GLY A 115 -15.70 -15.35 5.61
CA GLY A 115 -15.94 -16.29 4.53
C GLY A 115 -16.62 -15.72 3.30
N THR A 116 -16.79 -14.39 3.21
CA THR A 116 -17.42 -13.75 2.04
C THR A 116 -16.46 -13.52 0.88
N THR A 117 -15.16 -13.68 1.08
CA THR A 117 -14.15 -13.52 0.03
C THR A 117 -14.02 -14.81 -0.77
N SER A 118 -14.12 -14.72 -2.10
CA SER A 118 -13.86 -15.86 -2.96
C SER A 118 -12.36 -16.04 -3.21
N ALA A 119 -11.96 -17.25 -3.59
CA ALA A 119 -10.58 -17.52 -4.00
C ALA A 119 -10.17 -16.63 -5.18
N ALA A 120 -11.09 -16.40 -6.11
CA ALA A 120 -10.83 -15.54 -7.28
C ALA A 120 -10.55 -14.10 -6.88
N GLU A 121 -11.30 -13.54 -5.93
CA GLU A 121 -11.08 -12.19 -5.41
C GLU A 121 -9.70 -12.07 -4.75
N ALA A 122 -9.33 -13.05 -3.92
CA ALA A 122 -8.04 -13.06 -3.23
C ALA A 122 -6.88 -13.13 -4.23
N GLN A 123 -6.98 -13.97 -5.25
CA GLN A 123 -5.96 -14.10 -6.30
C GLN A 123 -5.83 -12.83 -7.12
N GLU A 124 -6.96 -12.21 -7.47
CA GLU A 124 -6.95 -10.96 -8.24
C GLU A 124 -6.27 -9.84 -7.47
N LEU A 125 -6.60 -9.68 -6.19
CA LEU A 125 -5.96 -8.66 -5.38
C LEU A 125 -4.45 -8.89 -5.27
N ARG A 126 -4.02 -10.14 -5.08
CA ARG A 126 -2.59 -10.46 -5.04
C ARG A 126 -1.90 -10.04 -6.33
N ARG A 127 -2.53 -10.30 -7.48
CA ARG A 127 -2.00 -9.92 -8.79
C ARG A 127 -1.89 -8.40 -8.93
N VAL A 128 -2.93 -7.67 -8.53
CA VAL A 128 -2.95 -6.21 -8.57
C VAL A 128 -1.84 -5.64 -7.68
N VAL A 129 -1.67 -6.15 -6.49
CA VAL A 129 -0.65 -5.65 -5.54
C VAL A 129 0.76 -6.00 -6.01
N ALA A 130 0.96 -7.18 -6.60
CA ALA A 130 2.24 -7.54 -7.19
C ALA A 130 2.62 -6.59 -8.34
N ALA A 131 1.66 -6.21 -9.17
CA ALA A 131 1.86 -5.21 -10.22
C ALA A 131 2.15 -3.82 -9.62
N LEU A 132 1.43 -3.45 -8.57
CA LEU A 132 1.67 -2.21 -7.85
C LEU A 132 3.10 -2.14 -7.29
N ARG A 133 3.60 -3.24 -6.76
CA ARG A 133 4.98 -3.32 -6.28
C ARG A 133 5.98 -3.00 -7.41
N ARG A 134 5.79 -3.60 -8.57
CA ARG A 134 6.66 -3.32 -9.73
C ARG A 134 6.62 -1.84 -10.11
N ASP A 135 5.43 -1.25 -10.12
CA ASP A 135 5.26 0.17 -10.47
C ASP A 135 5.92 1.08 -9.43
N VAL A 136 5.78 0.77 -8.16
CA VAL A 136 6.42 1.53 -7.07
C VAL A 136 7.94 1.42 -7.15
N VAL A 137 8.49 0.24 -7.45
CA VAL A 137 9.93 0.06 -7.62
C VAL A 137 10.46 0.93 -8.77
N ARG A 138 9.78 0.92 -9.92
CA ARG A 138 10.18 1.74 -11.07
C ARG A 138 10.12 3.22 -10.74
N TRP A 139 9.04 3.65 -10.10
CA TRP A 139 8.86 5.04 -9.68
C TRP A 139 9.96 5.47 -8.71
N LEU A 140 10.26 4.64 -7.72
CA LEU A 140 11.30 4.93 -6.72
C LEU A 140 12.68 5.08 -7.38
N LYS A 141 13.02 4.16 -8.28
CA LYS A 141 14.30 4.21 -9.00
C LYS A 141 14.43 5.45 -9.85
N LYS A 142 13.33 5.93 -10.43
CA LYS A 142 13.32 7.11 -11.29
C LYS A 142 13.34 8.40 -10.48
N LYS A 143 12.53 8.51 -9.44
CA LYS A 143 12.32 9.76 -8.71
C LYS A 143 13.21 9.91 -7.48
N HIS A 144 13.50 8.82 -6.80
CA HIS A 144 14.25 8.81 -5.56
C HIS A 144 15.39 7.80 -5.59
N PRO A 145 16.35 7.92 -6.53
CA PRO A 145 17.39 6.91 -6.70
C PRO A 145 18.29 6.73 -5.47
N THR A 146 18.42 7.76 -4.63
CA THR A 146 19.24 7.69 -3.41
C THR A 146 18.57 6.89 -2.29
N LEU A 147 17.27 6.61 -2.41
CA LEU A 147 16.52 5.84 -1.42
C LEU A 147 16.34 4.37 -1.82
N VAL A 148 16.82 3.98 -2.99
CA VAL A 148 16.66 2.60 -3.49
C VAL A 148 17.59 1.67 -2.71
N PRO A 149 17.06 0.63 -2.04
CA PRO A 149 17.90 -0.39 -1.41
C PRO A 149 18.78 -1.11 -2.43
N PRO A 150 20.05 -1.44 -2.09
CA PRO A 150 20.98 -2.06 -3.05
C PRO A 150 20.50 -3.40 -3.62
N ASP A 151 19.73 -4.16 -2.83
CA ASP A 151 19.29 -5.50 -3.20
C ASP A 151 17.88 -5.52 -3.78
N LEU A 152 17.30 -4.36 -4.09
CA LEU A 152 15.93 -4.27 -4.55
C LEU A 152 15.77 -4.82 -5.96
N THR A 153 14.94 -5.83 -6.11
CA THR A 153 14.55 -6.41 -7.40
C THR A 153 13.17 -5.93 -7.81
N VAL A 154 12.95 -5.84 -9.11
CA VAL A 154 11.65 -5.45 -9.66
C VAL A 154 10.60 -6.55 -9.48
#